data_7753625a5ce42be600189291813285e3
#
_entry.id   7753625a5ce42be600189291813285e3
#
_cell.length_a   1.000
_cell.length_b   1.000
_cell.length_c   1.000
_cell.angle_alpha   90.00
_cell.angle_beta   90.00
_cell.angle_gamma   90.00
#
_symmetry.space_group_name_H-M   'P 1'
#
loop_
_entity.id
_entity.type
_entity.pdbx_description
1 polymer ?
#
loop_
_entity_poly.entity_id
_entity_poly.type
_entity_poly.pdbx_seq_one_letter_code
_entity_poly.pdbx_strand_id
1 'polypeptide(L)'
;MSTLNLANLLVPSAPETTPAGRGPKLHIRMFGPLAVHRGDTELSANDLGGPKPRQVLEILLLNFGIAVSKARLMDLLWEGNQPAVALPTLESYVSVLRRHLQPGTGRSGPIRTVTGGYAIDTTMVDLDLDRFGTLTKQAGKAPPVRALALLTEALEIASAPLLGDELLPAWAEEERALHATRVAAAKVKASELALAQGELGQAIAMSESVTRLDPLNERAWTTLILGLERNGDAVAALTAFDRCRKVMASELGCTPNKALAEAQARLLARTAAGHVSPGPNPHGSEAAGKQQSARPGTERLRILIVDDHTTFSDLLAGALDREPDLRSVGAARSAAAAVTMYQETRPDVVLMDLYLTDGSGLTAAERILALDPGTRIVMLTGNPSQEALREAAGMGICAFLPKDGSLGVMLDTLRHARTGNMIVHPSLVAGLGNSPAPSGRPGH
;
A
#
# COMPACT_ATOMS: atom_id res chain seq x y z
N MET A 1 -43.13 -49.73 10.27
CA MET A 1 -44.23 -49.38 9.35
C MET A 1 -44.32 -47.85 9.30
N SER A 2 -44.22 -47.32 8.18
CA SER A 2 -44.44 -46.05 7.52
C SER A 2 -43.26 -45.09 7.52
N THR A 3 -42.53 -45.25 6.45
CA THR A 3 -41.63 -44.26 5.83
C THR A 3 -42.48 -43.12 5.26
N LEU A 4 -42.27 -41.90 5.72
CA LEU A 4 -42.77 -40.67 5.08
C LEU A 4 -41.66 -40.02 4.27
N ASN A 5 -41.92 -40.06 2.99
CA ASN A 5 -41.13 -39.54 1.88
C ASN A 5 -41.28 -38.00 1.82
N LEU A 6 -40.21 -37.26 2.09
CA LEU A 6 -40.10 -35.80 1.96
C LEU A 6 -39.35 -35.42 0.67
N ALA A 7 -39.94 -35.83 -0.46
CA ALA A 7 -39.55 -35.31 -1.76
C ALA A 7 -40.79 -34.60 -2.37
N ASN A 8 -40.68 -33.29 -2.48
CA ASN A 8 -41.44 -32.35 -3.32
C ASN A 8 -41.92 -31.14 -2.53
N LEU A 9 -41.15 -30.05 -2.68
CA LEU A 9 -41.67 -28.68 -2.70
C LEU A 9 -40.51 -27.73 -3.10
N LEU A 10 -39.94 -27.99 -4.27
CA LEU A 10 -39.26 -26.92 -5.04
C LEU A 10 -40.33 -26.32 -5.94
N VAL A 11 -40.96 -25.27 -5.47
CA VAL A 11 -41.75 -24.38 -6.32
C VAL A 11 -40.75 -23.53 -7.08
N PRO A 12 -40.70 -23.55 -8.42
CA PRO A 12 -39.90 -22.63 -9.17
C PRO A 12 -40.46 -21.21 -8.94
N SER A 13 -39.61 -20.32 -8.42
CA SER A 13 -39.88 -18.88 -8.37
C SER A 13 -40.25 -18.42 -9.75
N ALA A 14 -41.46 -17.88 -9.94
CA ALA A 14 -41.84 -17.23 -11.16
C ALA A 14 -40.83 -16.11 -11.50
N PRO A 15 -40.49 -15.89 -12.78
CA PRO A 15 -39.64 -14.78 -13.17
C PRO A 15 -40.34 -13.49 -12.73
N GLU A 16 -39.61 -12.66 -11.97
CA GLU A 16 -40.05 -11.29 -11.63
C GLU A 16 -40.40 -10.57 -12.94
N THR A 17 -41.66 -10.31 -13.14
CA THR A 17 -42.17 -9.50 -14.24
C THR A 17 -41.62 -8.08 -14.07
N THR A 18 -40.54 -7.76 -14.79
CA THR A 18 -40.03 -6.40 -14.96
C THR A 18 -41.17 -5.53 -15.47
N PRO A 19 -41.48 -4.39 -14.83
CA PRO A 19 -42.53 -3.51 -15.31
C PRO A 19 -42.15 -3.02 -16.73
N ALA A 20 -43.06 -3.24 -17.65
CA ALA A 20 -42.92 -2.83 -19.05
C ALA A 20 -42.65 -1.34 -19.16
N GLY A 21 -41.47 -0.95 -19.70
CA GLY A 21 -41.17 0.42 -20.08
C GLY A 21 -39.80 0.98 -19.73
N ARG A 22 -38.95 0.29 -18.98
CA ARG A 22 -37.57 0.75 -18.70
C ARG A 22 -36.58 -0.19 -19.39
N GLY A 23 -35.81 0.36 -20.34
CA GLY A 23 -34.66 -0.36 -20.91
C GLY A 23 -33.65 -0.79 -19.84
N PRO A 24 -32.72 -1.70 -20.16
CA PRO A 24 -31.72 -2.18 -19.21
C PRO A 24 -30.95 -1.01 -18.60
N LYS A 25 -30.67 -1.06 -17.28
CA LYS A 25 -29.81 -0.07 -16.61
C LYS A 25 -28.44 -0.06 -17.24
N LEU A 26 -27.87 1.14 -17.40
CA LEU A 26 -26.47 1.28 -17.75
C LEU A 26 -25.61 1.02 -16.50
N HIS A 27 -24.62 0.15 -16.62
CA HIS A 27 -23.60 -0.01 -15.57
C HIS A 27 -22.37 0.82 -15.94
N ILE A 28 -22.03 1.79 -15.10
CA ILE A 28 -20.94 2.73 -15.37
C ILE A 28 -19.90 2.63 -14.24
N ARG A 29 -18.66 2.46 -14.66
CA ARG A 29 -17.49 2.43 -13.78
C ARG A 29 -16.63 3.66 -14.05
N MET A 30 -16.34 4.41 -12.98
CA MET A 30 -15.49 5.60 -12.99
C MET A 30 -14.19 5.38 -12.18
N PHE A 31 -14.13 4.37 -11.33
CA PHE A 31 -12.87 3.94 -10.72
C PHE A 31 -12.05 3.14 -11.74
N GLY A 32 -10.89 3.70 -12.12
CA GLY A 32 -10.11 3.29 -13.27
C GLY A 32 -10.48 4.07 -14.54
N PRO A 33 -10.21 3.52 -15.74
CA PRO A 33 -10.72 4.05 -17.00
C PRO A 33 -12.25 4.03 -17.03
N LEU A 34 -12.86 5.07 -17.61
CA LEU A 34 -14.32 5.11 -17.79
C LEU A 34 -14.78 3.91 -18.62
N ALA A 35 -15.62 3.07 -18.04
CA ALA A 35 -16.26 1.94 -18.73
C ALA A 35 -17.79 2.06 -18.62
N VAL A 36 -18.46 1.93 -19.75
CA VAL A 36 -19.92 2.02 -19.85
C VAL A 36 -20.46 0.73 -20.46
N HIS A 37 -21.25 -0.01 -19.70
CA HIS A 37 -21.90 -1.24 -20.15
C HIS A 37 -23.39 -1.04 -20.32
N ARG A 38 -23.90 -1.43 -21.48
CA ARG A 38 -25.32 -1.47 -21.83
C ARG A 38 -25.75 -2.92 -22.05
N GLY A 39 -26.29 -3.57 -21.02
CA GLY A 39 -26.44 -5.01 -21.03
C GLY A 39 -25.07 -5.68 -21.18
N ASP A 40 -24.93 -6.57 -22.15
CA ASP A 40 -23.69 -7.30 -22.44
C ASP A 40 -22.70 -6.52 -23.35
N THR A 41 -23.05 -5.30 -23.76
CA THR A 41 -22.24 -4.50 -24.68
C THR A 41 -21.45 -3.45 -23.91
N GLU A 42 -20.12 -3.49 -24.00
CA GLU A 42 -19.25 -2.42 -23.56
C GLU A 42 -19.14 -1.34 -24.66
N LEU A 43 -19.36 -0.07 -24.27
CA LEU A 43 -19.22 1.07 -25.17
C LEU A 43 -17.79 1.60 -25.09
N SER A 44 -17.12 1.65 -26.22
CA SER A 44 -15.77 2.20 -26.34
C SER A 44 -15.78 3.75 -26.25
N ALA A 45 -14.60 4.35 -26.08
CA ALA A 45 -14.45 5.80 -26.11
C ALA A 45 -14.94 6.41 -27.45
N ASN A 46 -14.79 5.68 -28.58
CA ASN A 46 -15.28 6.10 -29.89
C ASN A 46 -16.82 6.07 -29.96
N ASP A 47 -17.44 5.08 -29.32
CA ASP A 47 -18.90 4.98 -29.23
C ASP A 47 -19.49 6.14 -28.42
N LEU A 48 -18.75 6.71 -27.50
CA LEU A 48 -19.14 7.91 -26.72
C LEU A 48 -18.95 9.23 -27.50
N GLY A 49 -18.46 9.18 -28.74
CA GLY A 49 -18.30 10.35 -29.61
C GLY A 49 -16.99 11.12 -29.45
N GLY A 50 -15.99 10.52 -28.80
CA GLY A 50 -14.68 11.09 -28.62
C GLY A 50 -14.46 11.80 -27.25
N PRO A 51 -13.33 12.49 -27.04
CA PRO A 51 -12.92 12.98 -25.73
C PRO A 51 -13.90 14.00 -25.11
N LYS A 52 -14.33 15.01 -25.84
CA LYS A 52 -15.19 16.07 -25.29
C LYS A 52 -16.59 15.59 -24.90
N PRO A 53 -17.36 14.85 -25.73
CA PRO A 53 -18.59 14.20 -25.27
C PRO A 53 -18.39 13.31 -24.03
N ARG A 54 -17.29 12.54 -23.98
CA ARG A 54 -16.96 11.72 -22.84
C ARG A 54 -16.78 12.55 -21.57
N GLN A 55 -16.04 13.67 -21.62
CA GLN A 55 -15.89 14.60 -20.50
C GLN A 55 -17.23 15.19 -20.04
N VAL A 56 -18.17 15.47 -20.97
CA VAL A 56 -19.54 15.88 -20.59
C VAL A 56 -20.22 14.80 -19.74
N LEU A 57 -20.11 13.52 -20.16
CA LEU A 57 -20.68 12.41 -19.43
C LEU A 57 -20.04 12.29 -18.03
N GLU A 58 -18.73 12.34 -17.93
CA GLU A 58 -17.97 12.25 -16.67
C GLU A 58 -18.36 13.34 -15.68
N ILE A 59 -18.46 14.61 -16.15
CA ILE A 59 -18.88 15.73 -15.30
C ILE A 59 -20.32 15.53 -14.79
N LEU A 60 -21.21 15.01 -15.63
CA LEU A 60 -22.59 14.71 -15.22
C LEU A 60 -22.64 13.54 -14.22
N LEU A 61 -21.79 12.52 -14.36
CA LEU A 61 -21.70 11.39 -13.45
C LEU A 61 -21.09 11.78 -12.10
N LEU A 62 -20.11 12.69 -12.06
CA LEU A 62 -19.60 13.28 -10.82
C LEU A 62 -20.68 14.02 -10.04
N ASN A 63 -21.66 14.57 -10.74
CA ASN A 63 -22.83 15.24 -10.18
C ASN A 63 -24.08 14.35 -10.24
N PHE A 64 -23.96 13.09 -9.90
CA PHE A 64 -24.99 12.08 -10.05
C PHE A 64 -26.34 12.48 -9.46
N GLY A 65 -27.36 12.56 -10.32
CA GLY A 65 -28.71 13.02 -9.95
C GLY A 65 -28.90 14.52 -9.77
N ILE A 66 -27.82 15.30 -9.75
CA ILE A 66 -27.83 16.75 -9.59
C ILE A 66 -27.74 17.43 -10.97
N ALA A 67 -28.50 18.50 -11.15
CA ALA A 67 -28.48 19.26 -12.39
C ALA A 67 -27.17 20.07 -12.52
N VAL A 68 -26.48 19.93 -13.66
CA VAL A 68 -25.34 20.77 -14.02
C VAL A 68 -25.77 21.74 -15.09
N SER A 69 -25.55 23.05 -14.84
CA SER A 69 -25.90 24.08 -15.80
C SER A 69 -25.05 24.00 -17.06
N LYS A 70 -25.64 24.44 -18.21
CA LYS A 70 -24.90 24.53 -19.47
C LYS A 70 -23.68 25.42 -19.36
N ALA A 71 -23.80 26.57 -18.64
CA ALA A 71 -22.67 27.44 -18.38
C ALA A 71 -21.53 26.73 -17.65
N ARG A 72 -21.84 26.02 -16.55
CA ARG A 72 -20.83 25.26 -15.79
C ARG A 72 -20.18 24.17 -16.64
N LEU A 73 -20.93 23.45 -17.46
CA LEU A 73 -20.37 22.44 -18.38
C LEU A 73 -19.42 23.09 -19.40
N MET A 74 -19.79 24.23 -19.96
CA MET A 74 -18.92 24.96 -20.90
C MET A 74 -17.63 25.43 -20.23
N ASP A 75 -17.72 25.99 -19.02
CA ASP A 75 -16.53 26.41 -18.24
C ASP A 75 -15.56 25.29 -17.98
N LEU A 76 -16.05 24.14 -17.52
CA LEU A 76 -15.22 22.95 -17.24
C LEU A 76 -14.63 22.33 -18.51
N LEU A 77 -15.38 22.29 -19.62
CA LEU A 77 -14.91 21.66 -20.86
C LEU A 77 -13.82 22.46 -21.59
N TRP A 78 -13.87 23.77 -21.51
CA TRP A 78 -12.97 24.65 -22.27
C TRP A 78 -12.06 25.53 -21.43
N GLU A 79 -12.17 25.48 -20.10
CA GLU A 79 -11.27 26.18 -19.16
C GLU A 79 -10.97 27.64 -19.56
N GLY A 80 -12.02 28.39 -19.93
CA GLY A 80 -11.92 29.77 -20.38
C GLY A 80 -11.69 29.98 -21.88
N ASN A 81 -11.32 28.94 -22.64
CA ASN A 81 -11.12 29.02 -24.10
C ASN A 81 -12.34 28.53 -24.88
N GLN A 82 -13.51 29.12 -24.58
CA GLN A 82 -14.75 28.68 -25.18
C GLN A 82 -14.79 29.02 -26.68
N PRO A 83 -15.20 28.08 -27.56
CA PRO A 83 -15.41 28.37 -28.98
C PRO A 83 -16.59 29.35 -29.19
N ALA A 84 -16.58 30.09 -30.30
CA ALA A 84 -17.63 31.04 -30.61
C ALA A 84 -19.06 30.41 -30.63
N VAL A 85 -19.17 29.13 -30.88
CA VAL A 85 -20.41 28.33 -30.90
C VAL A 85 -20.48 27.30 -29.78
N ALA A 86 -19.98 27.64 -28.60
CA ALA A 86 -19.84 26.68 -27.47
C ALA A 86 -21.18 26.02 -27.10
N LEU A 87 -22.27 26.74 -27.01
CA LEU A 87 -23.57 26.22 -26.64
C LEU A 87 -24.12 25.19 -27.65
N PRO A 88 -24.21 25.48 -28.97
CA PRO A 88 -24.57 24.47 -29.95
C PRO A 88 -23.67 23.26 -29.95
N THR A 89 -22.38 23.45 -29.74
CA THR A 89 -21.41 22.36 -29.68
C THR A 89 -21.68 21.44 -28.47
N LEU A 90 -21.92 21.99 -27.27
CA LEU A 90 -22.32 21.23 -26.09
C LEU A 90 -23.61 20.43 -26.32
N GLU A 91 -24.62 21.07 -26.94
CA GLU A 91 -25.91 20.42 -27.27
C GLU A 91 -25.70 19.25 -28.25
N SER A 92 -24.79 19.40 -29.21
CA SER A 92 -24.40 18.33 -30.14
C SER A 92 -23.73 17.15 -29.37
N TYR A 93 -22.83 17.45 -28.43
CA TYR A 93 -22.20 16.40 -27.59
C TYR A 93 -23.24 15.61 -26.80
N VAL A 94 -24.19 16.29 -26.16
CA VAL A 94 -25.29 15.62 -25.44
C VAL A 94 -26.16 14.79 -26.38
N SER A 95 -26.39 15.25 -27.60
CA SER A 95 -27.16 14.50 -28.61
C SER A 95 -26.43 13.23 -29.05
N VAL A 96 -25.10 13.27 -29.20
CA VAL A 96 -24.26 12.12 -29.51
C VAL A 96 -24.32 11.12 -28.34
N LEU A 97 -24.10 11.56 -27.12
CA LEU A 97 -24.16 10.69 -25.93
C LEU A 97 -25.52 9.99 -25.79
N ARG A 98 -26.64 10.72 -25.97
CA ARG A 98 -27.98 10.11 -25.92
C ARG A 98 -28.19 9.02 -26.95
N ARG A 99 -27.68 9.22 -28.17
CA ARG A 99 -27.79 8.25 -29.26
C ARG A 99 -27.06 6.96 -28.91
N HIS A 100 -25.90 7.05 -28.27
CA HIS A 100 -25.05 5.89 -27.99
C HIS A 100 -25.38 5.21 -26.65
N LEU A 101 -25.69 5.98 -25.61
CA LEU A 101 -26.01 5.41 -24.29
C LEU A 101 -27.31 4.59 -24.33
N GLN A 102 -28.36 5.12 -24.99
CA GLN A 102 -29.63 4.44 -25.07
C GLN A 102 -30.37 4.79 -26.36
N PRO A 103 -30.09 4.08 -27.47
CA PRO A 103 -30.72 4.29 -28.74
C PRO A 103 -32.26 4.21 -28.66
N GLY A 104 -32.95 5.16 -29.32
CA GLY A 104 -34.41 5.18 -29.39
C GLY A 104 -35.14 5.85 -28.22
N THR A 105 -34.47 6.18 -27.12
CA THR A 105 -35.13 6.82 -25.95
C THR A 105 -35.21 8.35 -26.03
N GLY A 106 -34.41 8.98 -26.88
CA GLY A 106 -34.38 10.44 -27.05
C GLY A 106 -34.16 11.19 -25.73
N ARG A 107 -35.10 12.04 -25.34
CA ARG A 107 -35.04 12.83 -24.09
C ARG A 107 -35.42 12.05 -22.83
N SER A 108 -35.98 10.87 -22.99
CA SER A 108 -36.36 9.97 -21.88
C SER A 108 -35.21 9.01 -21.48
N GLY A 109 -34.02 9.19 -22.02
CA GLY A 109 -32.83 8.39 -21.74
C GLY A 109 -32.12 8.83 -20.44
N PRO A 110 -30.92 8.24 -20.18
CA PRO A 110 -30.16 8.43 -18.95
C PRO A 110 -29.68 9.88 -18.75
N ILE A 111 -29.59 10.70 -19.79
CA ILE A 111 -29.28 12.13 -19.68
C ILE A 111 -30.57 12.93 -19.88
N ARG A 112 -31.12 13.51 -18.81
CA ARG A 112 -32.30 14.35 -18.84
C ARG A 112 -31.95 15.81 -19.14
N THR A 113 -32.81 16.51 -19.88
CA THR A 113 -32.76 17.99 -19.97
C THR A 113 -33.56 18.53 -18.79
N VAL A 114 -32.95 19.45 -18.05
CA VAL A 114 -33.57 20.23 -16.99
C VAL A 114 -33.48 21.70 -17.32
N THR A 115 -34.19 22.57 -16.58
CA THR A 115 -34.13 24.02 -16.79
C THR A 115 -32.69 24.53 -16.71
N GLY A 116 -32.15 25.02 -17.82
CA GLY A 116 -30.80 25.56 -17.91
C GLY A 116 -29.65 24.57 -17.92
N GLY A 117 -29.89 23.22 -17.96
CA GLY A 117 -28.82 22.27 -17.86
C GLY A 117 -29.20 20.82 -18.18
N TYR A 118 -28.38 19.90 -17.68
CA TYR A 118 -28.55 18.46 -17.84
C TYR A 118 -28.33 17.75 -16.50
N ALA A 119 -28.93 16.57 -16.33
CA ALA A 119 -28.76 15.71 -15.17
C ALA A 119 -28.80 14.24 -15.58
N ILE A 120 -28.13 13.37 -14.83
CA ILE A 120 -28.25 11.91 -14.96
C ILE A 120 -29.54 11.45 -14.28
N ASP A 121 -30.27 10.54 -14.94
CA ASP A 121 -31.37 9.80 -14.32
C ASP A 121 -30.84 8.64 -13.50
N THR A 122 -30.83 8.79 -12.18
CA THR A 122 -30.29 7.80 -11.24
C THR A 122 -31.03 6.47 -11.28
N THR A 123 -32.24 6.45 -11.83
CA THR A 123 -33.02 5.20 -11.96
C THR A 123 -32.60 4.34 -13.16
N MET A 124 -31.90 4.95 -14.12
CA MET A 124 -31.45 4.31 -15.35
C MET A 124 -29.95 3.98 -15.37
N VAL A 125 -29.21 4.44 -14.37
CA VAL A 125 -27.77 4.25 -14.27
C VAL A 125 -27.44 3.60 -12.93
N ASP A 126 -26.59 2.59 -12.98
CA ASP A 126 -25.89 2.00 -11.83
C ASP A 126 -24.44 2.47 -11.90
N LEU A 127 -24.03 3.28 -10.93
CA LEU A 127 -22.74 3.97 -10.91
C LEU A 127 -21.90 3.46 -9.74
N ASP A 128 -20.69 3.01 -10.01
CA ASP A 128 -19.75 2.51 -9.00
C ASP A 128 -19.41 3.58 -7.95
N LEU A 129 -19.26 4.83 -8.36
CA LEU A 129 -19.04 5.97 -7.48
C LEU A 129 -20.17 6.19 -6.48
N ASP A 130 -21.45 6.06 -6.90
CA ASP A 130 -22.62 6.15 -6.03
C ASP A 130 -22.70 4.94 -5.08
N ARG A 131 -22.37 3.74 -5.57
CA ARG A 131 -22.28 2.53 -4.74
C ARG A 131 -21.24 2.67 -3.66
N PHE A 132 -20.02 3.16 -3.99
CA PHE A 132 -18.99 3.47 -3.01
C PHE A 132 -19.51 4.43 -1.93
N GLY A 133 -20.14 5.54 -2.34
CA GLY A 133 -20.70 6.53 -1.43
C GLY A 133 -21.81 5.96 -0.54
N THR A 134 -22.65 5.10 -1.10
CA THR A 134 -23.76 4.46 -0.36
C THR A 134 -23.24 3.45 0.67
N LEU A 135 -22.30 2.59 0.29
CA LEU A 135 -21.66 1.60 1.17
C LEU A 135 -20.93 2.27 2.34
N THR A 136 -20.14 3.31 2.06
CA THR A 136 -19.42 4.06 3.11
C THR A 136 -20.38 4.76 4.08
N LYS A 137 -21.48 5.32 3.58
CA LYS A 137 -22.55 5.92 4.41
C LYS A 137 -23.25 4.89 5.30
N GLN A 138 -23.56 3.71 4.74
CA GLN A 138 -24.16 2.61 5.49
C GLN A 138 -23.22 2.08 6.56
N ALA A 139 -21.92 1.93 6.24
CA ALA A 139 -20.90 1.51 7.19
C ALA A 139 -20.83 2.43 8.42
N GLY A 140 -21.01 3.74 8.23
CA GLY A 140 -21.03 4.71 9.32
C GLY A 140 -22.16 4.51 10.35
N LYS A 141 -23.20 3.77 9.99
CA LYS A 141 -24.39 3.50 10.83
C LYS A 141 -24.51 2.04 11.27
N ALA A 142 -23.67 1.17 10.73
CA ALA A 142 -23.73 -0.27 10.97
C ALA A 142 -22.93 -0.69 12.21
N PRO A 143 -23.27 -1.83 12.84
CA PRO A 143 -22.42 -2.46 13.86
C PRO A 143 -21.02 -2.79 13.30
N PRO A 144 -19.98 -2.86 14.15
CA PRO A 144 -18.58 -2.98 13.72
C PRO A 144 -18.29 -4.08 12.69
N VAL A 145 -18.85 -5.28 12.88
CA VAL A 145 -18.65 -6.41 11.95
C VAL A 145 -19.23 -6.11 10.57
N ARG A 146 -20.46 -5.60 10.54
CA ARG A 146 -21.13 -5.24 9.28
C ARG A 146 -20.46 -4.01 8.63
N ALA A 147 -20.01 -3.05 9.44
CA ALA A 147 -19.32 -1.87 8.96
C ALA A 147 -18.02 -2.24 8.24
N LEU A 148 -17.23 -3.18 8.78
CA LEU A 148 -16.01 -3.67 8.12
C LEU A 148 -16.35 -4.32 6.77
N ALA A 149 -17.35 -5.20 6.71
CA ALA A 149 -17.75 -5.84 5.47
C ALA A 149 -18.17 -4.82 4.39
N LEU A 150 -18.98 -3.81 4.77
CA LEU A 150 -19.40 -2.74 3.85
C LEU A 150 -18.23 -1.87 3.35
N LEU A 151 -17.29 -1.56 4.24
CA LEU A 151 -16.09 -0.80 3.85
C LEU A 151 -15.16 -1.62 2.95
N THR A 152 -15.02 -2.91 3.19
CA THR A 152 -14.24 -3.81 2.32
C THR A 152 -14.85 -3.85 0.92
N GLU A 153 -16.16 -4.05 0.81
CA GLU A 153 -16.88 -4.01 -0.49
C GLU A 153 -16.71 -2.65 -1.18
N ALA A 154 -16.82 -1.54 -0.44
CA ALA A 154 -16.59 -0.20 -1.00
C ALA A 154 -15.15 -0.02 -1.52
N LEU A 155 -14.15 -0.52 -0.81
CA LEU A 155 -12.74 -0.40 -1.18
C LEU A 155 -12.37 -1.31 -2.36
N GLU A 156 -13.04 -2.43 -2.55
CA GLU A 156 -12.93 -3.26 -3.76
C GLU A 156 -13.41 -2.51 -5.00
N ILE A 157 -14.53 -1.79 -4.89
CA ILE A 157 -15.04 -0.90 -5.94
C ILE A 157 -14.00 0.19 -6.28
N ALA A 158 -13.43 0.83 -5.26
CA ALA A 158 -12.45 1.92 -5.38
C ALA A 158 -11.00 1.42 -5.45
N SER A 159 -10.75 0.29 -6.14
CA SER A 159 -9.42 -0.34 -6.25
C SER A 159 -8.45 0.42 -7.16
N ALA A 160 -8.96 1.28 -8.04
CA ALA A 160 -8.19 2.13 -8.95
C ALA A 160 -8.51 3.62 -8.72
N PRO A 161 -7.65 4.55 -9.19
CA PRO A 161 -7.94 5.99 -9.12
C PRO A 161 -9.21 6.36 -9.90
N LEU A 162 -9.96 7.34 -9.41
CA LEU A 162 -11.10 7.88 -10.14
C LEU A 162 -10.64 8.52 -11.46
N LEU A 163 -11.37 8.32 -12.55
CA LEU A 163 -11.08 8.91 -13.88
C LEU A 163 -9.62 8.64 -14.32
N GLY A 164 -9.19 7.38 -14.23
CA GLY A 164 -7.79 6.99 -14.41
C GLY A 164 -7.19 7.30 -15.79
N ASP A 165 -8.00 7.55 -16.77
CA ASP A 165 -7.63 7.87 -18.17
C ASP A 165 -7.86 9.34 -18.56
N GLU A 166 -8.46 10.18 -17.69
CA GLU A 166 -8.59 11.62 -17.88
C GLU A 166 -7.43 12.38 -17.19
N LEU A 167 -6.31 12.48 -17.86
CA LEU A 167 -5.08 13.00 -17.27
C LEU A 167 -4.91 14.53 -17.36
N LEU A 168 -5.56 15.19 -18.33
CA LEU A 168 -5.29 16.57 -18.67
C LEU A 168 -6.20 17.61 -17.99
N PRO A 169 -7.53 17.42 -17.83
CA PRO A 169 -8.39 18.48 -17.30
C PRO A 169 -8.14 18.74 -15.80
N ALA A 170 -7.99 20.01 -15.42
CA ALA A 170 -7.80 20.41 -14.02
C ALA A 170 -8.94 19.93 -13.11
N TRP A 171 -10.20 19.99 -13.57
CA TRP A 171 -11.34 19.48 -12.81
C TRP A 171 -11.26 17.97 -12.49
N ALA A 172 -10.67 17.18 -13.39
CA ALA A 172 -10.51 15.74 -13.14
C ALA A 172 -9.44 15.47 -12.08
N GLU A 173 -8.38 16.27 -12.03
CA GLU A 173 -7.35 16.20 -10.98
C GLU A 173 -7.92 16.56 -9.61
N GLU A 174 -8.71 17.65 -9.53
CA GLU A 174 -9.38 18.07 -8.30
C GLU A 174 -10.31 16.96 -7.75
N GLU A 175 -11.11 16.34 -8.63
CA GLU A 175 -12.02 15.25 -8.25
C GLU A 175 -11.25 13.98 -7.84
N ARG A 176 -10.15 13.64 -8.53
CA ARG A 176 -9.27 12.54 -8.11
C ARG A 176 -8.72 12.74 -6.71
N ALA A 177 -8.19 13.92 -6.42
CA ALA A 177 -7.64 14.26 -5.11
C ALA A 177 -8.70 14.18 -4.01
N LEU A 178 -9.90 14.72 -4.27
CA LEU A 178 -11.04 14.65 -3.36
C LEU A 178 -11.44 13.20 -3.06
N HIS A 179 -11.55 12.37 -4.10
CA HIS A 179 -11.94 10.97 -3.93
C HIS A 179 -10.82 10.12 -3.33
N ALA A 180 -9.55 10.38 -3.64
CA ALA A 180 -8.42 9.73 -2.99
C ALA A 180 -8.45 9.95 -1.47
N THR A 181 -8.77 11.17 -1.02
CA THR A 181 -8.95 11.48 0.41
C THR A 181 -10.12 10.67 1.03
N ARG A 182 -11.24 10.54 0.33
CA ARG A 182 -12.38 9.72 0.80
C ARG A 182 -12.04 8.23 0.89
N VAL A 183 -11.34 7.71 -0.10
CA VAL A 183 -10.86 6.31 -0.10
C VAL A 183 -9.86 6.07 1.03
N ALA A 184 -8.91 7.00 1.25
CA ALA A 184 -7.97 6.92 2.37
C ALA A 184 -8.71 6.91 3.72
N ALA A 185 -9.69 7.78 3.92
CA ALA A 185 -10.52 7.81 5.13
C ALA A 185 -11.28 6.49 5.35
N ALA A 186 -11.82 5.90 4.28
CA ALA A 186 -12.49 4.59 4.34
C ALA A 186 -11.50 3.48 4.71
N LYS A 187 -10.28 3.47 4.15
CA LYS A 187 -9.21 2.53 4.49
C LYS A 187 -8.79 2.64 5.95
N VAL A 188 -8.59 3.86 6.47
CA VAL A 188 -8.26 4.09 7.89
C VAL A 188 -9.36 3.50 8.78
N LYS A 189 -10.63 3.80 8.47
CA LYS A 189 -11.75 3.29 9.26
C LYS A 189 -11.86 1.77 9.20
N ALA A 190 -11.69 1.18 8.02
CA ALA A 190 -11.69 -0.27 7.83
C ALA A 190 -10.54 -0.94 8.59
N SER A 191 -9.33 -0.38 8.54
CA SER A 191 -8.17 -0.91 9.25
C SER A 191 -8.35 -0.88 10.77
N GLU A 192 -8.94 0.18 11.33
CA GLU A 192 -9.26 0.26 12.77
C GLU A 192 -10.29 -0.80 13.19
N LEU A 193 -11.33 -1.01 12.36
CA LEU A 193 -12.33 -2.03 12.61
C LEU A 193 -11.75 -3.44 12.50
N ALA A 194 -10.90 -3.69 11.51
CA ALA A 194 -10.20 -4.95 11.33
C ALA A 194 -9.28 -5.25 12.54
N LEU A 195 -8.51 -4.26 13.01
CA LEU A 195 -7.68 -4.37 14.20
C LEU A 195 -8.50 -4.72 15.46
N ALA A 196 -9.66 -4.07 15.62
CA ALA A 196 -10.56 -4.31 16.75
C ALA A 196 -11.17 -5.72 16.72
N GLN A 197 -11.39 -6.29 15.54
CA GLN A 197 -11.94 -7.62 15.33
C GLN A 197 -10.88 -8.74 15.29
N GLY A 198 -9.61 -8.39 15.35
CA GLY A 198 -8.50 -9.36 15.28
C GLY A 198 -8.10 -9.79 13.87
N GLU A 199 -8.66 -9.16 12.83
CA GLU A 199 -8.30 -9.36 11.42
C GLU A 199 -6.97 -8.64 11.10
N LEU A 200 -5.87 -9.12 11.73
CA LEU A 200 -4.59 -8.41 11.78
C LEU A 200 -3.98 -8.20 10.39
N GLY A 201 -4.04 -9.21 9.52
CA GLY A 201 -3.50 -9.12 8.16
C GLY A 201 -4.17 -8.01 7.35
N GLN A 202 -5.50 -7.89 7.44
CA GLN A 202 -6.28 -6.85 6.76
C GLN A 202 -5.98 -5.46 7.35
N ALA A 203 -5.90 -5.35 8.68
CA ALA A 203 -5.57 -4.12 9.37
C ALA A 203 -4.19 -3.59 8.96
N ILE A 204 -3.17 -4.45 8.93
CA ILE A 204 -1.80 -4.11 8.53
C ILE A 204 -1.76 -3.66 7.06
N ALA A 205 -2.30 -4.45 6.14
CA ALA A 205 -2.25 -4.15 4.71
C ALA A 205 -2.93 -2.82 4.36
N MET A 206 -4.12 -2.55 4.94
CA MET A 206 -4.84 -1.30 4.70
C MET A 206 -4.12 -0.09 5.30
N SER A 207 -3.67 -0.17 6.56
CA SER A 207 -2.98 0.94 7.22
C SER A 207 -1.62 1.22 6.58
N GLU A 208 -0.87 0.21 6.16
CA GLU A 208 0.38 0.37 5.43
C GLU A 208 0.17 1.08 4.08
N SER A 209 -0.90 0.75 3.35
CA SER A 209 -1.22 1.44 2.11
C SER A 209 -1.52 2.92 2.31
N VAL A 210 -2.16 3.29 3.44
CA VAL A 210 -2.45 4.69 3.78
C VAL A 210 -1.18 5.42 4.20
N THR A 211 -0.33 4.84 5.06
CA THR A 211 0.92 5.49 5.52
C THR A 211 1.92 5.76 4.39
N ARG A 212 1.82 5.03 3.26
CA ARG A 212 2.60 5.31 2.05
C ARG A 212 2.09 6.52 1.27
N LEU A 213 0.77 6.71 1.20
CA LEU A 213 0.14 7.78 0.43
C LEU A 213 -0.02 9.08 1.24
N ASP A 214 -0.27 8.95 2.55
CA ASP A 214 -0.43 10.03 3.51
C ASP A 214 0.44 9.73 4.74
N PRO A 215 1.74 10.08 4.68
CA PRO A 215 2.68 9.82 5.76
C PRO A 215 2.38 10.57 7.06
N LEU A 216 1.52 11.60 7.02
CA LEU A 216 1.11 12.35 8.20
C LEU A 216 -0.12 11.77 8.91
N ASN A 217 -0.69 10.68 8.39
CA ASN A 217 -1.88 10.04 8.96
C ASN A 217 -1.55 9.24 10.23
N GLU A 218 -1.58 9.88 11.37
CA GLU A 218 -1.23 9.28 12.66
C GLU A 218 -2.14 8.09 13.04
N ARG A 219 -3.42 8.12 12.63
CA ARG A 219 -4.35 7.01 12.87
C ARG A 219 -3.94 5.74 12.12
N ALA A 220 -3.50 5.91 10.87
CA ALA A 220 -2.99 4.81 10.07
C ALA A 220 -1.70 4.22 10.68
N TRP A 221 -0.77 5.07 11.12
CA TRP A 221 0.43 4.63 11.84
C TRP A 221 0.09 3.87 13.12
N THR A 222 -0.86 4.39 13.90
CA THR A 222 -1.31 3.73 15.14
C THR A 222 -1.85 2.34 14.85
N THR A 223 -2.72 2.21 13.85
CA THR A 223 -3.30 0.92 13.47
C THR A 223 -2.25 -0.06 12.94
N LEU A 224 -1.31 0.43 12.12
CA LEU A 224 -0.20 -0.36 11.58
C LEU A 224 0.67 -0.94 12.71
N ILE A 225 1.15 -0.06 13.60
CA ILE A 225 2.08 -0.45 14.67
C ILE A 225 1.40 -1.41 15.65
N LEU A 226 0.16 -1.13 16.07
CA LEU A 226 -0.60 -2.02 16.94
C LEU A 226 -0.97 -3.35 16.27
N GLY A 227 -1.25 -3.32 14.97
CA GLY A 227 -1.49 -4.53 14.17
C GLY A 227 -0.25 -5.43 14.13
N LEU A 228 0.90 -4.87 13.82
CA LEU A 228 2.19 -5.58 13.81
C LEU A 228 2.57 -6.09 15.21
N GLU A 229 2.37 -5.28 16.27
CA GLU A 229 2.59 -5.70 17.66
C GLU A 229 1.76 -6.94 18.01
N ARG A 230 0.47 -6.93 17.69
CA ARG A 230 -0.45 -8.04 17.97
C ARG A 230 -0.19 -9.26 17.10
N ASN A 231 0.26 -9.04 15.87
CA ASN A 231 0.67 -10.11 14.96
C ASN A 231 1.98 -10.79 15.38
N GLY A 232 2.67 -10.26 16.40
CA GLY A 232 3.94 -10.81 16.90
C GLY A 232 5.17 -10.32 16.15
N ASP A 233 5.04 -9.45 15.17
CA ASP A 233 6.14 -8.89 14.38
C ASP A 233 6.70 -7.63 15.06
N ALA A 234 7.45 -7.85 16.15
CA ALA A 234 8.02 -6.76 16.95
C ALA A 234 9.02 -5.91 16.16
N VAL A 235 9.76 -6.50 15.22
CA VAL A 235 10.77 -5.79 14.41
C VAL A 235 10.09 -4.85 13.45
N ALA A 236 9.09 -5.34 12.70
CA ALA A 236 8.32 -4.48 11.79
C ALA A 236 7.58 -3.37 12.54
N ALA A 237 7.01 -3.67 13.72
CA ALA A 237 6.32 -2.68 14.56
C ALA A 237 7.25 -1.54 14.99
N LEU A 238 8.47 -1.84 15.42
CA LEU A 238 9.45 -0.84 15.84
C LEU A 238 10.01 -0.06 14.64
N THR A 239 10.21 -0.71 13.51
CA THR A 239 10.59 -0.04 12.26
C THR A 239 9.50 0.94 11.80
N ALA A 240 8.24 0.53 11.85
CA ALA A 240 7.10 1.40 11.54
C ALA A 240 7.00 2.59 12.50
N PHE A 241 7.23 2.36 13.81
CA PHE A 241 7.27 3.43 14.81
C PHE A 241 8.37 4.45 14.49
N ASP A 242 9.57 4.00 14.15
CA ASP A 242 10.71 4.89 13.86
C ASP A 242 10.47 5.73 12.59
N ARG A 243 9.86 5.13 11.55
CA ARG A 243 9.40 5.85 10.36
C ARG A 243 8.37 6.91 10.71
N CYS A 244 7.35 6.56 11.50
CA CYS A 244 6.33 7.50 11.99
C CYS A 244 6.99 8.67 12.74
N ARG A 245 7.88 8.39 13.68
CA ARG A 245 8.60 9.40 14.46
C ARG A 245 9.41 10.35 13.59
N LYS A 246 10.15 9.83 12.60
CA LYS A 246 10.94 10.64 11.65
C LYS A 246 10.05 11.59 10.86
N VAL A 247 8.96 11.07 10.29
CA VAL A 247 8.01 11.87 9.52
C VAL A 247 7.36 12.95 10.36
N MET A 248 6.87 12.60 11.55
CA MET A 248 6.25 13.58 12.47
C MET A 248 7.23 14.65 12.91
N ALA A 249 8.48 14.29 13.17
CA ALA A 249 9.52 15.25 13.58
C ALA A 249 9.93 16.17 12.42
N SER A 250 10.11 15.65 11.20
CA SER A 250 10.56 16.43 10.04
C SER A 250 9.48 17.37 9.51
N GLU A 251 8.22 16.91 9.42
CA GLU A 251 7.15 17.65 8.78
C GLU A 251 6.33 18.51 9.75
N LEU A 252 6.17 18.06 11.00
CA LEU A 252 5.32 18.73 11.99
C LEU A 252 6.08 19.22 13.23
N GLY A 253 7.35 18.84 13.41
CA GLY A 253 8.13 19.18 14.59
C GLY A 253 7.58 18.57 15.89
N CYS A 254 6.77 17.50 15.80
CA CYS A 254 6.13 16.87 16.95
C CYS A 254 6.57 15.40 17.14
N THR A 255 6.25 14.85 18.31
CA THR A 255 6.47 13.44 18.64
C THR A 255 5.17 12.64 18.46
N PRO A 256 5.25 11.34 18.16
CA PRO A 256 4.08 10.46 18.09
C PRO A 256 3.25 10.49 19.37
N ASN A 257 1.97 10.18 19.26
CA ASN A 257 1.02 10.22 20.37
C ASN A 257 1.36 9.21 21.49
N LYS A 258 0.69 9.37 22.64
CA LYS A 258 0.90 8.55 23.84
C LYS A 258 0.68 7.06 23.58
N ALA A 259 -0.32 6.68 22.78
CA ALA A 259 -0.63 5.28 22.48
C ALA A 259 0.52 4.60 21.72
N LEU A 260 1.17 5.30 20.79
CA LEU A 260 2.34 4.82 20.06
C LEU A 260 3.58 4.73 20.95
N ALA A 261 3.79 5.70 21.82
CA ALA A 261 4.88 5.66 22.80
C ALA A 261 4.74 4.48 23.78
N GLU A 262 3.53 4.20 24.24
CA GLU A 262 3.22 3.04 25.08
C GLU A 262 3.43 1.72 24.33
N ALA A 263 3.04 1.64 23.05
CA ALA A 263 3.28 0.46 22.23
C ALA A 263 4.79 0.19 22.07
N GLN A 264 5.57 1.23 21.81
CA GLN A 264 7.03 1.13 21.75
C GLN A 264 7.61 0.61 23.07
N ALA A 265 7.20 1.19 24.21
CA ALA A 265 7.68 0.75 25.52
C ALA A 265 7.36 -0.73 25.81
N ARG A 266 6.14 -1.20 25.43
CA ARG A 266 5.78 -2.62 25.55
C ARG A 266 6.63 -3.52 24.67
N LEU A 267 6.86 -3.11 23.41
CA LEU A 267 7.70 -3.86 22.47
C LEU A 267 9.14 -3.99 22.98
N LEU A 268 9.72 -2.89 23.48
CA LEU A 268 11.06 -2.87 24.05
C LEU A 268 11.14 -3.72 25.33
N ALA A 269 10.14 -3.66 26.22
CA ALA A 269 10.09 -4.48 27.42
C ALA A 269 9.99 -5.98 27.10
N ARG A 270 9.21 -6.37 26.10
CA ARG A 270 9.09 -7.77 25.64
C ARG A 270 10.38 -8.30 25.03
N THR A 271 11.09 -7.48 24.28
CA THR A 271 12.42 -7.84 23.75
C THR A 271 13.47 -7.94 24.86
N ALA A 272 13.42 -7.05 25.86
CA ALA A 272 14.32 -7.10 27.03
C ALA A 272 14.02 -8.32 27.95
N ALA A 273 12.74 -8.62 28.20
CA ALA A 273 12.34 -9.77 29.05
C ALA A 273 12.71 -11.13 28.43
N GLY A 274 12.84 -11.21 27.10
CA GLY A 274 13.37 -12.42 26.43
C GLY A 274 14.86 -12.67 26.68
N HIS A 275 15.55 -11.78 27.38
CA HIS A 275 16.99 -11.89 27.73
C HIS A 275 17.26 -12.34 29.16
N VAL A 276 16.22 -12.63 29.97
CA VAL A 276 16.42 -13.21 31.31
C VAL A 276 16.60 -14.71 31.13
N SER A 277 17.87 -15.13 31.04
CA SER A 277 18.25 -16.54 31.25
C SER A 277 17.85 -16.95 32.66
N PRO A 278 17.31 -18.16 32.88
CA PRO A 278 17.16 -18.68 34.25
C PRO A 278 18.56 -18.84 34.86
N GLY A 279 18.77 -18.18 36.00
CA GLY A 279 19.98 -18.28 36.76
C GLY A 279 20.27 -19.72 37.15
N PRO A 280 21.53 -20.06 37.47
CA PRO A 280 21.95 -21.44 37.74
C PRO A 280 21.32 -21.94 39.03
N ASN A 281 20.63 -23.07 38.95
CA ASN A 281 20.18 -23.85 40.09
C ASN A 281 21.40 -24.50 40.77
N PRO A 282 21.63 -24.27 42.07
CA PRO A 282 22.71 -24.95 42.77
C PRO A 282 22.21 -26.23 43.42
N HIS A 283 22.27 -27.35 42.72
CA HIS A 283 22.41 -28.68 43.40
C HIS A 283 23.08 -29.65 42.44
N GLY A 284 24.27 -30.07 42.91
CA GLY A 284 25.06 -31.04 42.27
C GLY A 284 24.52 -32.46 42.41
N SER A 285 24.92 -33.33 41.52
CA SER A 285 25.39 -34.65 41.87
C SER A 285 26.10 -35.30 40.66
N GLU A 286 27.22 -35.86 40.93
CA GLU A 286 28.07 -36.65 40.05
C GLU A 286 27.34 -37.87 39.51
N ALA A 287 27.58 -38.21 38.26
CA ALA A 287 27.88 -39.60 37.84
C ALA A 287 28.31 -39.68 36.36
N ALA A 288 29.36 -40.38 36.19
CA ALA A 288 30.16 -40.69 35.03
C ALA A 288 29.47 -41.24 33.77
N GLY A 289 30.04 -40.82 32.64
CA GLY A 289 30.40 -41.76 31.58
C GLY A 289 29.35 -42.12 30.55
N LYS A 290 29.47 -41.49 29.37
CA LYS A 290 29.71 -42.24 28.11
C LYS A 290 29.88 -41.24 26.97
N GLN A 291 31.03 -41.29 26.36
CA GLN A 291 31.35 -40.64 25.09
C GLN A 291 30.35 -41.06 24.03
N GLN A 292 29.61 -40.12 23.51
CA GLN A 292 29.01 -40.23 22.19
C GLN A 292 29.58 -39.10 21.34
N SER A 293 30.24 -39.53 20.28
CA SER A 293 30.91 -38.72 19.28
C SER A 293 30.11 -37.51 18.86
N ALA A 294 30.66 -36.32 19.13
CA ALA A 294 30.22 -35.05 18.61
C ALA A 294 30.25 -35.09 17.06
N ARG A 295 29.09 -34.86 16.44
CA ARG A 295 29.03 -34.40 15.08
C ARG A 295 29.71 -33.01 15.03
N PRO A 296 30.47 -32.66 13.97
CA PRO A 296 31.13 -31.37 13.90
C PRO A 296 30.06 -30.26 14.00
N GLY A 297 30.21 -29.40 15.00
CA GLY A 297 29.31 -28.26 15.22
C GLY A 297 29.29 -27.40 13.99
N THR A 298 28.13 -27.17 13.45
CA THR A 298 27.87 -26.12 12.42
C THR A 298 28.26 -24.80 13.07
N GLU A 299 29.41 -24.23 12.66
CA GLU A 299 29.79 -22.87 13.09
C GLU A 299 28.64 -21.91 12.71
N ARG A 300 28.13 -21.18 13.70
CA ARG A 300 27.08 -20.17 13.47
C ARG A 300 27.63 -19.08 12.57
N LEU A 301 26.87 -18.71 11.54
CA LEU A 301 27.20 -17.62 10.63
C LEU A 301 27.32 -16.31 11.42
N ARG A 302 28.46 -15.65 11.34
CA ARG A 302 28.81 -14.46 12.12
C ARG A 302 28.43 -13.20 11.36
N ILE A 303 27.54 -12.40 11.92
CA ILE A 303 26.95 -11.24 11.25
C ILE A 303 27.30 -9.96 12.00
N LEU A 304 27.92 -9.00 11.28
CA LEU A 304 28.13 -7.63 11.75
C LEU A 304 26.96 -6.78 11.27
N ILE A 305 26.30 -6.07 12.16
CA ILE A 305 25.22 -5.13 11.87
C ILE A 305 25.81 -3.73 11.80
N VAL A 306 25.51 -2.98 10.74
CA VAL A 306 25.92 -1.57 10.58
C VAL A 306 24.68 -0.74 10.33
N ASP A 307 24.25 -0.01 11.35
CA ASP A 307 23.06 0.82 11.32
C ASP A 307 23.14 1.88 12.44
N ASP A 308 22.85 3.14 12.11
CA ASP A 308 22.87 4.24 13.07
C ASP A 308 21.68 4.23 14.04
N HIS A 309 20.66 3.38 13.78
CA HIS A 309 19.50 3.18 14.63
C HIS A 309 19.77 2.10 15.68
N THR A 310 20.13 2.54 16.89
CA THR A 310 20.42 1.64 18.03
C THR A 310 19.34 0.59 18.27
N THR A 311 18.08 1.03 18.33
CA THR A 311 16.95 0.15 18.60
C THR A 311 16.80 -0.96 17.55
N PHE A 312 16.98 -0.62 16.27
CA PHE A 312 16.93 -1.59 15.18
C PHE A 312 18.08 -2.59 15.25
N SER A 313 19.31 -2.08 15.48
CA SER A 313 20.51 -2.90 15.60
C SER A 313 20.42 -3.89 16.76
N ASP A 314 19.96 -3.43 17.94
CA ASP A 314 19.82 -4.26 19.14
C ASP A 314 18.76 -5.36 18.95
N LEU A 315 17.62 -5.01 18.32
CA LEU A 315 16.57 -5.98 18.02
C LEU A 315 17.02 -7.04 17.02
N LEU A 316 17.71 -6.60 15.97
CA LEU A 316 18.20 -7.49 14.94
C LEU A 316 19.28 -8.42 15.48
N ALA A 317 20.19 -7.91 16.32
CA ALA A 317 21.16 -8.72 17.05
C ALA A 317 20.46 -9.79 17.88
N GLY A 318 19.45 -9.40 18.68
CA GLY A 318 18.66 -10.35 19.45
C GLY A 318 17.87 -11.36 18.61
N ALA A 319 17.42 -10.99 17.41
CA ALA A 319 16.76 -11.90 16.49
C ALA A 319 17.74 -12.91 15.89
N LEU A 320 18.93 -12.46 15.46
CA LEU A 320 20.00 -13.30 14.93
C LEU A 320 20.47 -14.33 15.97
N ASP A 321 20.64 -13.90 17.22
CA ASP A 321 21.14 -14.77 18.29
C ASP A 321 20.13 -15.85 18.72
N ARG A 322 18.83 -15.69 18.40
CA ARG A 322 17.79 -16.73 18.59
C ARG A 322 17.85 -17.83 17.54
N GLU A 323 18.42 -17.56 16.39
CA GLU A 323 18.55 -18.56 15.34
C GLU A 323 19.66 -19.56 15.69
N PRO A 324 19.46 -20.86 15.43
CA PRO A 324 20.45 -21.89 15.77
C PRO A 324 21.74 -21.81 14.96
N ASP A 325 21.68 -21.19 13.78
CA ASP A 325 22.71 -21.13 12.75
C ASP A 325 23.28 -19.72 12.50
N LEU A 326 22.72 -18.68 13.13
CA LEU A 326 23.16 -17.30 13.00
C LEU A 326 23.65 -16.75 14.35
N ARG A 327 24.47 -15.70 14.29
CA ARG A 327 24.92 -14.99 15.48
C ARG A 327 25.38 -13.57 15.15
N SER A 328 24.96 -12.59 15.93
CA SER A 328 25.52 -11.24 15.87
C SER A 328 26.93 -11.22 16.50
N VAL A 329 27.87 -10.54 15.83
CA VAL A 329 29.23 -10.32 16.37
C VAL A 329 29.48 -8.88 16.78
N GLY A 330 28.50 -8.01 16.58
CA GLY A 330 28.53 -6.62 17.00
C GLY A 330 27.61 -5.73 16.17
N ALA A 331 27.43 -4.51 16.62
CA ALA A 331 26.67 -3.46 15.93
C ALA A 331 27.47 -2.17 15.85
N ALA A 332 27.79 -1.71 14.63
CA ALA A 332 28.44 -0.43 14.35
C ALA A 332 27.41 0.63 13.98
N ARG A 333 27.62 1.88 14.41
CA ARG A 333 26.67 2.98 14.22
C ARG A 333 27.11 4.02 13.18
N SER A 334 28.27 3.82 12.57
CA SER A 334 28.85 4.73 11.61
C SER A 334 29.69 3.98 10.60
N ALA A 335 29.95 4.58 9.44
CA ALA A 335 30.82 4.02 8.42
C ALA A 335 32.25 3.77 8.91
N ALA A 336 32.78 4.69 9.73
CA ALA A 336 34.11 4.54 10.32
C ALA A 336 34.14 3.37 11.34
N ALA A 337 33.16 3.28 12.22
CA ALA A 337 33.05 2.20 13.21
C ALA A 337 32.85 0.85 12.52
N ALA A 338 32.13 0.79 11.41
CA ALA A 338 31.92 -0.43 10.63
C ALA A 338 33.23 -1.07 10.15
N VAL A 339 34.14 -0.26 9.58
CA VAL A 339 35.45 -0.72 9.09
C VAL A 339 36.30 -1.24 10.26
N THR A 340 36.34 -0.49 11.37
CA THR A 340 37.10 -0.90 12.57
C THR A 340 36.60 -2.23 13.11
N MET A 341 35.27 -2.33 13.34
CA MET A 341 34.64 -3.52 13.90
C MET A 341 34.73 -4.73 12.94
N TYR A 342 34.71 -4.50 11.63
CA TYR A 342 34.97 -5.54 10.64
C TYR A 342 36.37 -6.15 10.82
N GLN A 343 37.40 -5.31 10.99
CA GLN A 343 38.78 -5.77 11.19
C GLN A 343 38.93 -6.57 12.50
N GLU A 344 38.25 -6.15 13.55
CA GLU A 344 38.28 -6.79 14.87
C GLU A 344 37.52 -8.12 14.90
N THR A 345 36.32 -8.14 14.30
CA THR A 345 35.40 -9.29 14.45
C THR A 345 35.49 -10.28 13.31
N ARG A 346 35.97 -9.90 12.13
CA ARG A 346 36.01 -10.75 10.92
C ARG A 346 34.71 -11.51 10.71
N PRO A 347 33.59 -10.83 10.44
CA PRO A 347 32.29 -11.45 10.24
C PRO A 347 32.21 -12.20 8.91
N ASP A 348 31.30 -13.19 8.82
CA ASP A 348 31.01 -13.89 7.58
C ASP A 348 30.11 -13.07 6.63
N VAL A 349 29.24 -12.24 7.23
CA VAL A 349 28.32 -11.34 6.51
C VAL A 349 28.26 -10.01 7.22
N VAL A 350 28.26 -8.93 6.45
CA VAL A 350 27.99 -7.58 6.94
C VAL A 350 26.60 -7.16 6.48
N LEU A 351 25.72 -6.84 7.40
CA LEU A 351 24.42 -6.26 7.14
C LEU A 351 24.51 -4.74 7.33
N MET A 352 24.40 -3.99 6.26
CA MET A 352 24.80 -2.58 6.17
C MET A 352 23.63 -1.69 5.78
N ASP A 353 23.33 -0.68 6.59
CA ASP A 353 22.42 0.40 6.16
C ASP A 353 23.03 1.23 5.04
N LEU A 354 22.22 1.59 4.06
CA LEU A 354 22.62 2.46 2.95
C LEU A 354 22.93 3.89 3.43
N TYR A 355 22.19 4.38 4.41
CA TYR A 355 22.30 5.75 4.94
C TYR A 355 22.74 5.72 6.39
N LEU A 356 23.95 6.20 6.66
CA LEU A 356 24.52 6.33 7.98
C LEU A 356 24.71 7.82 8.34
N THR A 357 24.76 8.13 9.61
CA THR A 357 24.91 9.53 10.09
C THR A 357 26.17 10.22 9.63
N ASP A 358 27.26 9.47 9.37
CA ASP A 358 28.56 9.96 8.93
C ASP A 358 28.83 9.73 7.43
N GLY A 359 27.83 9.27 6.65
CA GLY A 359 27.98 9.11 5.21
C GLY A 359 27.16 7.96 4.61
N SER A 360 27.60 7.48 3.44
CA SER A 360 26.95 6.37 2.74
C SER A 360 27.50 5.03 3.22
N GLY A 361 26.59 4.05 3.45
CA GLY A 361 26.98 2.67 3.68
C GLY A 361 27.75 2.05 2.51
N LEU A 362 27.53 2.54 1.28
CA LEU A 362 28.32 2.09 0.11
C LEU A 362 29.80 2.44 0.26
N THR A 363 30.13 3.62 0.79
CA THR A 363 31.54 3.99 1.09
C THR A 363 32.16 3.08 2.14
N ALA A 364 31.41 2.67 3.17
CA ALA A 364 31.89 1.70 4.15
C ALA A 364 32.08 0.30 3.51
N ALA A 365 31.12 -0.11 2.68
CA ALA A 365 31.16 -1.38 1.94
C ALA A 365 32.39 -1.46 1.02
N GLU A 366 32.66 -0.39 0.27
CA GLU A 366 33.85 -0.29 -0.60
C GLU A 366 35.15 -0.48 0.19
N ARG A 367 35.27 0.18 1.34
CA ARG A 367 36.45 0.05 2.21
C ARG A 367 36.60 -1.38 2.78
N ILE A 368 35.50 -2.02 3.16
CA ILE A 368 35.51 -3.40 3.65
C ILE A 368 35.89 -4.37 2.54
N LEU A 369 35.33 -4.21 1.33
CA LEU A 369 35.67 -5.03 0.16
C LEU A 369 37.11 -4.82 -0.33
N ALA A 370 37.68 -3.64 -0.12
CA ALA A 370 39.08 -3.38 -0.38
C ALA A 370 40.02 -4.12 0.60
N LEU A 371 39.55 -4.40 1.83
CA LEU A 371 40.28 -5.21 2.82
C LEU A 371 40.14 -6.71 2.54
N ASP A 372 38.95 -7.14 2.14
CA ASP A 372 38.64 -8.52 1.80
C ASP A 372 37.54 -8.59 0.72
N PRO A 373 37.91 -8.84 -0.54
CA PRO A 373 36.97 -8.95 -1.66
C PRO A 373 35.97 -10.12 -1.53
N GLY A 374 36.25 -11.07 -0.66
CA GLY A 374 35.37 -12.22 -0.38
C GLY A 374 34.25 -11.95 0.62
N THR A 375 34.22 -10.76 1.23
CA THR A 375 33.23 -10.40 2.24
C THR A 375 31.83 -10.34 1.63
N ARG A 376 30.88 -11.01 2.26
CA ARG A 376 29.47 -10.96 1.87
C ARG A 376 28.80 -9.73 2.52
N ILE A 377 28.34 -8.80 1.68
CA ILE A 377 27.64 -7.58 2.15
C ILE A 377 26.19 -7.61 1.67
N VAL A 378 25.26 -7.44 2.60
CA VAL A 378 23.83 -7.28 2.36
C VAL A 378 23.45 -5.87 2.76
N MET A 379 22.95 -5.09 1.81
CA MET A 379 22.51 -3.71 2.06
C MET A 379 21.05 -3.69 2.56
N LEU A 380 20.80 -2.84 3.55
CA LEU A 380 19.46 -2.48 3.99
C LEU A 380 19.11 -1.06 3.54
N THR A 381 17.88 -0.83 3.08
CA THR A 381 17.44 0.50 2.69
C THR A 381 15.93 0.65 2.76
N GLY A 382 15.46 1.84 3.13
CA GLY A 382 14.03 2.19 3.05
C GLY A 382 13.60 2.62 1.64
N ASN A 383 14.51 3.18 0.83
CA ASN A 383 14.21 3.65 -0.52
C ASN A 383 15.51 3.78 -1.33
N PRO A 384 15.89 2.78 -2.13
CA PRO A 384 17.13 2.84 -2.92
C PRO A 384 16.93 3.73 -4.14
N SER A 385 17.94 4.55 -4.48
CA SER A 385 18.03 5.18 -5.79
C SER A 385 18.54 4.18 -6.84
N GLN A 386 18.20 4.41 -8.12
CA GLN A 386 18.77 3.61 -9.23
C GLN A 386 20.30 3.68 -9.26
N GLU A 387 20.85 4.81 -8.86
CA GLU A 387 22.28 5.05 -8.80
C GLU A 387 22.94 4.16 -7.72
N ALA A 388 22.39 4.13 -6.51
CA ALA A 388 22.86 3.28 -5.43
C ALA A 388 22.83 1.79 -5.77
N LEU A 389 21.77 1.32 -6.44
CA LEU A 389 21.69 -0.08 -6.89
C LEU A 389 22.74 -0.41 -7.96
N ARG A 390 23.01 0.53 -8.88
CA ARG A 390 24.01 0.33 -9.94
C ARG A 390 25.43 0.33 -9.38
N GLU A 391 25.71 1.24 -8.44
CA GLU A 391 26.96 1.32 -7.72
C GLU A 391 27.25 0.04 -6.91
N ALA A 392 26.26 -0.42 -6.14
CA ALA A 392 26.33 -1.65 -5.38
C ALA A 392 26.56 -2.90 -6.25
N ALA A 393 25.90 -2.98 -7.39
CA ALA A 393 26.12 -4.09 -8.35
C ALA A 393 27.56 -4.10 -8.88
N GLY A 394 28.14 -2.91 -9.14
CA GLY A 394 29.53 -2.75 -9.57
C GLY A 394 30.55 -3.16 -8.51
N MET A 395 30.21 -3.04 -7.22
CA MET A 395 31.06 -3.42 -6.08
C MET A 395 31.00 -4.91 -5.71
N GLY A 396 30.05 -5.68 -6.24
CA GLY A 396 29.89 -7.09 -5.88
C GLY A 396 29.10 -7.32 -4.60
N ILE A 397 28.24 -6.39 -4.20
CA ILE A 397 27.30 -6.54 -3.05
C ILE A 397 26.33 -7.68 -3.31
N CYS A 398 26.09 -8.51 -2.28
CA CYS A 398 25.35 -9.76 -2.42
C CYS A 398 23.83 -9.58 -2.48
N ALA A 399 23.28 -8.61 -1.77
CA ALA A 399 21.84 -8.36 -1.76
C ALA A 399 21.47 -6.94 -1.34
N PHE A 400 20.26 -6.52 -1.81
CA PHE A 400 19.55 -5.32 -1.34
C PHE A 400 18.20 -5.74 -0.77
N LEU A 401 17.95 -5.38 0.48
CA LEU A 401 16.73 -5.69 1.21
C LEU A 401 16.06 -4.41 1.72
N PRO A 402 14.73 -4.35 1.74
CA PRO A 402 14.03 -3.26 2.39
C PRO A 402 14.19 -3.37 3.91
N LYS A 403 14.49 -2.24 4.58
CA LYS A 403 14.56 -2.17 6.05
C LYS A 403 13.23 -2.53 6.72
N ASP A 404 12.12 -2.29 6.04
CA ASP A 404 10.76 -2.59 6.46
C ASP A 404 10.27 -3.96 5.97
N GLY A 405 11.18 -4.78 5.41
CA GLY A 405 10.89 -6.13 4.98
C GLY A 405 10.68 -7.10 6.14
N SER A 406 10.11 -8.28 5.82
CA SER A 406 9.91 -9.34 6.80
C SER A 406 11.25 -9.86 7.33
N LEU A 407 11.34 -10.05 8.66
CA LEU A 407 12.52 -10.62 9.32
C LEU A 407 12.89 -11.98 8.73
N GLY A 408 11.89 -12.83 8.41
CA GLY A 408 12.14 -14.15 7.81
C GLY A 408 12.89 -14.05 6.48
N VAL A 409 12.48 -13.14 5.59
CA VAL A 409 13.17 -12.89 4.30
C VAL A 409 14.59 -12.39 4.52
N MET A 410 14.80 -11.54 5.52
CA MET A 410 16.14 -11.04 5.87
C MET A 410 17.05 -12.17 6.37
N LEU A 411 16.56 -12.99 7.30
CA LEU A 411 17.32 -14.15 7.82
C LEU A 411 17.65 -15.17 6.72
N ASP A 412 16.70 -15.46 5.84
CA ASP A 412 16.92 -16.36 4.71
C ASP A 412 17.92 -15.78 3.69
N THR A 413 17.87 -14.49 3.46
CA THR A 413 18.85 -13.81 2.57
C THR A 413 20.26 -13.87 3.19
N LEU A 414 20.41 -13.61 4.49
CA LEU A 414 21.70 -13.72 5.18
C LEU A 414 22.30 -15.12 5.07
N ARG A 415 21.48 -16.18 5.18
CA ARG A 415 21.91 -17.58 5.01
C ARG A 415 22.41 -17.89 3.61
N HIS A 416 21.76 -17.31 2.61
CA HIS A 416 21.97 -17.67 1.20
C HIS A 416 22.74 -16.64 0.39
N ALA A 417 23.09 -15.47 0.95
CA ALA A 417 23.89 -14.46 0.29
C ALA A 417 25.25 -15.04 -0.22
N ARG A 418 25.56 -14.80 -1.49
CA ARG A 418 26.80 -15.24 -2.13
C ARG A 418 27.40 -14.08 -2.91
N THR A 419 28.72 -13.96 -2.89
CA THR A 419 29.47 -13.04 -3.75
C THR A 419 29.25 -13.40 -5.22
N GLY A 420 29.04 -12.39 -6.05
CA GLY A 420 28.86 -12.56 -7.50
C GLY A 420 27.40 -12.66 -7.99
N ASN A 421 26.43 -12.82 -7.10
CA ASN A 421 25.00 -12.78 -7.43
C ASN A 421 24.29 -11.77 -6.55
N MET A 422 23.88 -10.63 -7.10
CA MET A 422 23.13 -9.63 -6.34
C MET A 422 21.64 -9.97 -6.34
N ILE A 423 21.07 -10.18 -5.17
CA ILE A 423 19.65 -10.38 -4.95
C ILE A 423 19.02 -9.03 -4.59
N VAL A 424 18.07 -8.56 -5.40
CA VAL A 424 17.29 -7.35 -5.08
C VAL A 424 15.86 -7.74 -4.75
N HIS A 425 15.38 -7.33 -3.58
CA HIS A 425 14.01 -7.62 -3.18
C HIS A 425 13.01 -6.97 -4.15
N PRO A 426 11.94 -7.69 -4.60
CA PRO A 426 11.00 -7.17 -5.61
C PRO A 426 10.34 -5.82 -5.26
N SER A 427 10.09 -5.54 -3.97
CA SER A 427 9.52 -4.26 -3.55
C SER A 427 10.43 -3.05 -3.85
N LEU A 428 11.75 -3.24 -3.83
CA LEU A 428 12.72 -2.19 -4.14
C LEU A 428 12.78 -1.91 -5.65
N VAL A 429 12.57 -2.92 -6.48
CA VAL A 429 12.52 -2.78 -7.94
C VAL A 429 11.23 -2.07 -8.37
N ALA A 430 10.10 -2.38 -7.75
CA ALA A 430 8.81 -1.72 -8.02
C ALA A 430 8.84 -0.21 -7.70
N GLY A 431 9.58 0.21 -6.67
CA GLY A 431 9.76 1.62 -6.30
C GLY A 431 10.56 2.45 -7.31
N LEU A 432 11.41 1.81 -8.11
CA LEU A 432 12.27 2.50 -9.09
C LEU A 432 11.52 2.97 -10.34
N GLY A 433 10.36 2.38 -10.65
CA GLY A 433 9.53 2.77 -11.80
C GLY A 433 8.77 4.09 -11.62
N ASN A 434 8.70 4.63 -10.40
CA ASN A 434 7.91 5.81 -10.06
C ASN A 434 8.73 7.08 -9.76
N SER A 435 10.04 7.10 -9.98
CA SER A 435 10.83 8.34 -9.82
C SER A 435 10.72 9.22 -11.06
N PRO A 436 10.30 10.49 -10.93
CA PRO A 436 10.29 11.42 -12.06
C PRO A 436 11.73 11.61 -12.57
N ALA A 437 11.90 11.58 -13.89
CA ALA A 437 13.17 11.88 -14.55
C ALA A 437 13.67 13.27 -14.14
N PRO A 438 14.99 13.47 -13.91
CA PRO A 438 15.52 14.78 -13.60
C PRO A 438 15.24 15.72 -14.77
N SER A 439 14.51 16.81 -14.51
CA SER A 439 14.27 17.89 -15.46
C SER A 439 15.61 18.45 -15.95
N GLY A 440 15.96 18.12 -17.18
CA GLY A 440 17.12 18.70 -17.87
C GLY A 440 16.98 20.22 -17.90
N ARG A 441 17.94 20.94 -17.35
CA ARG A 441 18.11 22.38 -17.56
C ARG A 441 18.34 22.62 -19.05
N PRO A 442 17.67 23.56 -19.70
CA PRO A 442 18.10 24.05 -21.01
C PRO A 442 19.34 24.89 -20.79
N GLY A 443 20.47 24.43 -21.34
CA GLY A 443 21.65 25.25 -21.55
C GLY A 443 21.37 26.21 -22.69
N HIS A 444 21.83 27.46 -22.50
CA HIS A 444 21.96 28.62 -23.36
C HIS A 444 21.66 28.48 -24.85
#